data_569f93132f04b837d7084e8b59dfbac2
#
_entry.id   569f93132f04b837d7084e8b59dfbac2
#
_cell.length_a   1.000
_cell.length_b   1.000
_cell.length_c   1.000
_cell.angle_alpha   90.00
_cell.angle_beta   90.00
_cell.angle_gamma   90.00
#
_symmetry.space_group_name_H-M   'P 1'
#
loop_
_entity.id
_entity.type
_entity.pdbx_description
1 polymer ?
#
loop_
_entity_poly.entity_id
_entity_poly.type
_entity_poly.pdbx_seq_one_letter_code
_entity_poly.pdbx_strand_id
1 'polypeptide(L)'
;MREGAEKILNMIVVPKYPLIDRIEVKQDDEFDIRTYKIFVIANKYDALHDRDNVVKDIENVLKSLGIKRRDLENIVFAMDN
;
A
#
# COMPACT_ATOMS: atom_id res chain seq x y z
N MET A 1 -5.32 -0.13 -13.85
CA MET A 1 -4.29 -0.85 -13.10
C MET A 1 -4.40 -0.70 -11.58
N ARG A 2 -5.06 0.35 -11.10
CA ARG A 2 -5.26 0.54 -9.65
C ARG A 2 -5.86 -0.69 -8.96
N GLU A 3 -6.94 -1.22 -9.53
CA GLU A 3 -7.63 -2.37 -8.95
C GLU A 3 -6.74 -3.61 -8.92
N GLY A 4 -5.94 -3.78 -9.95
CA GLY A 4 -4.99 -4.88 -9.99
C GLY A 4 -3.92 -4.77 -8.91
N ALA A 5 -3.38 -3.56 -8.71
CA ALA A 5 -2.36 -3.33 -7.68
C ALA A 5 -2.93 -3.57 -6.28
N GLU A 6 -4.13 -3.06 -6.01
CA GLU A 6 -4.77 -3.25 -4.71
C GLU A 6 -5.00 -4.74 -4.41
N LYS A 7 -5.51 -5.46 -5.40
CA LYS A 7 -5.76 -6.89 -5.25
C LYS A 7 -4.46 -7.65 -4.96
N ILE A 8 -3.41 -7.36 -5.71
CA ILE A 8 -2.12 -8.06 -5.56
C ILE A 8 -1.50 -7.74 -4.20
N LEU A 9 -1.55 -6.50 -3.75
CA LEU A 9 -1.04 -6.12 -2.43
C LEU A 9 -1.78 -6.86 -1.32
N ASN A 10 -3.09 -6.98 -1.43
CA ASN A 10 -3.88 -7.72 -0.44
C ASN A 10 -3.61 -9.22 -0.47
N MET A 11 -3.26 -9.76 -1.63
CA MET A 11 -2.93 -11.18 -1.75
C MET A 11 -1.53 -11.52 -1.27
N ILE A 12 -0.56 -10.64 -1.50
CA ILE A 12 0.84 -10.93 -1.24
C ILE A 12 1.32 -10.37 0.10
N VAL A 13 0.97 -9.12 0.41
CA VAL A 13 1.50 -8.42 1.59
C VAL A 13 0.67 -8.69 2.84
N VAL A 14 -0.65 -8.52 2.74
CA VAL A 14 -1.52 -8.61 3.91
C VAL A 14 -1.39 -9.93 4.68
N PRO A 15 -1.34 -11.10 4.01
CA PRO A 15 -1.22 -12.36 4.75
C PRO A 15 0.05 -12.50 5.59
N LYS A 16 1.08 -11.71 5.29
CA LYS A 16 2.34 -11.75 6.03
C LYS A 16 2.27 -10.99 7.36
N TYR A 17 1.26 -10.14 7.53
CA TYR A 17 1.15 -9.23 8.67
C TYR A 17 -0.23 -9.34 9.30
N PRO A 18 -0.40 -10.18 10.33
CA PRO A 18 -1.73 -10.45 10.91
C PRO A 18 -2.45 -9.23 11.46
N LEU A 19 -1.71 -8.17 11.81
CA LEU A 19 -2.32 -6.96 12.37
C LEU A 19 -2.78 -5.97 11.31
N ILE A 20 -2.51 -6.27 10.03
CA ILE A 20 -2.98 -5.45 8.92
C ILE A 20 -4.29 -6.05 8.40
N ASP A 21 -5.32 -5.22 8.35
CA ASP A 21 -6.63 -5.65 7.88
C ASP A 21 -6.69 -5.69 6.36
N ARG A 22 -6.29 -4.59 5.72
CA ARG A 22 -6.31 -4.49 4.26
C ARG A 22 -5.42 -3.35 3.79
N ILE A 23 -5.17 -3.34 2.50
CA ILE A 23 -4.46 -2.25 1.83
C ILE A 23 -5.37 -1.66 0.76
N GLU A 24 -5.50 -0.34 0.75
CA GLU A 24 -6.29 0.38 -0.25
C GLU A 24 -5.36 1.22 -1.12
N VAL A 25 -5.65 1.25 -2.42
CA VAL A 25 -4.88 2.03 -3.38
C VAL A 25 -5.80 3.10 -3.97
N LYS A 26 -5.41 4.35 -3.83
CA LYS A 26 -6.13 5.48 -4.41
C LYS A 26 -5.28 6.06 -5.53
N GLN A 27 -5.90 6.36 -6.65
CA GLN A 27 -5.23 6.96 -7.80
C GLN A 27 -5.68 8.41 -7.94
N ASP A 28 -4.71 9.29 -8.15
CA ASP A 28 -4.96 10.71 -8.37
C ASP A 28 -4.37 11.08 -9.73
N ASP A 29 -5.16 11.73 -10.57
CA ASP A 29 -4.77 12.10 -11.93
C ASP A 29 -4.70 13.62 -12.12
N GLU A 30 -4.26 14.36 -11.10
CA GLU A 30 -4.15 15.81 -11.21
C GLU A 30 -3.06 16.22 -12.21
N PHE A 31 -3.36 17.26 -13.01
CA PHE A 31 -2.41 17.87 -13.95
C PHE A 31 -1.75 16.88 -14.90
N ASP A 32 -2.50 15.88 -15.35
CA ASP A 32 -1.99 14.82 -16.25
C ASP A 32 -0.87 13.98 -15.64
N ILE A 33 -0.66 14.09 -14.34
CA ILE A 33 0.28 13.27 -13.59
C ILE A 33 -0.51 12.24 -12.81
N ARG A 34 -0.18 10.96 -13.03
CA ARG A 34 -0.82 9.87 -12.31
C ARG A 34 0.01 9.53 -11.09
N THR A 35 -0.58 9.67 -9.91
CA THR A 35 0.06 9.30 -8.66
C THR A 35 -0.81 8.35 -7.88
N TYR A 36 -0.18 7.61 -6.98
CA TYR A 36 -0.87 6.62 -6.15
C TYR A 36 -0.65 6.93 -4.67
N LYS A 37 -1.72 6.84 -3.90
CA LYS A 37 -1.67 6.83 -2.44
C LYS A 37 -2.00 5.43 -1.97
N ILE A 38 -1.19 4.91 -1.07
CA ILE A 38 -1.40 3.58 -0.51
C ILE A 38 -1.80 3.76 0.95
N PHE A 39 -2.94 3.17 1.31
CA PHE A 39 -3.43 3.19 2.68
C PHE A 39 -3.33 1.79 3.26
N VAL A 40 -2.50 1.65 4.28
CA VAL A 40 -2.38 0.39 5.03
C VAL A 40 -3.30 0.51 6.22
N ILE A 41 -4.39 -0.25 6.21
CA ILE A 41 -5.40 -0.19 7.26
C ILE A 41 -5.08 -1.27 8.28
N ALA A 42 -4.68 -0.83 9.47
CA ALA A 42 -4.30 -1.72 10.56
C ALA A 42 -5.44 -1.85 11.56
N ASN A 43 -5.53 -3.00 12.21
CA ASN A 43 -6.56 -3.23 13.21
C ASN A 43 -6.07 -2.94 14.64
N LYS A 44 -4.75 -2.74 14.83
CA LYS A 44 -4.17 -2.42 16.14
C LYS A 44 -2.91 -1.58 15.95
N TYR A 45 -2.57 -0.79 16.97
CA TYR A 45 -1.36 0.02 16.97
C TYR A 45 -0.08 -0.79 16.78
N ASP A 46 -0.07 -2.02 17.26
CA ASP A 46 1.13 -2.86 17.18
C ASP A 46 1.53 -3.16 15.73
N ALA A 47 0.64 -2.99 14.78
CA ALA A 47 0.98 -3.12 13.37
C ALA A 47 2.08 -2.15 12.95
N LEU A 48 2.25 -1.04 13.66
CA LEU A 48 3.28 -0.05 13.36
C LEU A 48 4.69 -0.56 13.62
N HIS A 49 4.87 -1.62 14.41
CA HIS A 49 6.16 -2.23 14.61
C HIS A 49 6.74 -2.80 13.31
N ASP A 50 5.87 -3.25 12.41
CA ASP A 50 6.29 -3.83 11.14
C ASP A 50 6.29 -2.80 10.02
N ARG A 51 6.11 -1.52 10.34
CA ARG A 51 5.94 -0.47 9.34
C ARG A 51 7.00 -0.49 8.24
N ASP A 52 8.27 -0.55 8.62
CA ASP A 52 9.35 -0.49 7.64
C ASP A 52 9.35 -1.72 6.73
N ASN A 53 9.05 -2.89 7.28
CA ASN A 53 8.96 -4.13 6.51
C ASN A 53 7.78 -4.08 5.56
N VAL A 54 6.64 -3.59 6.03
CA VAL A 54 5.44 -3.48 5.21
C VAL A 54 5.67 -2.52 4.05
N VAL A 55 6.27 -1.36 4.32
CA VAL A 55 6.58 -0.38 3.27
C VAL A 55 7.50 -0.99 2.22
N LYS A 56 8.54 -1.70 2.67
CA LYS A 56 9.48 -2.34 1.76
C LYS A 56 8.80 -3.38 0.89
N ASP A 57 7.93 -4.21 1.47
CA ASP A 57 7.19 -5.22 0.72
C ASP A 57 6.24 -4.57 -0.29
N ILE A 58 5.54 -3.51 0.10
CA ILE A 58 4.67 -2.78 -0.80
C ILE A 58 5.46 -2.21 -1.98
N GLU A 59 6.58 -1.55 -1.69
CA GLU A 59 7.41 -0.96 -2.74
C GLU A 59 7.92 -2.02 -3.71
N ASN A 60 8.32 -3.19 -3.19
CA ASN A 60 8.80 -4.28 -4.04
C ASN A 60 7.70 -4.80 -4.96
N VAL A 61 6.49 -4.97 -4.44
CA VAL A 61 5.35 -5.42 -5.26
C VAL A 61 5.02 -4.39 -6.33
N LEU A 62 4.94 -3.11 -5.95
CA LEU A 62 4.63 -2.05 -6.91
C LEU A 62 5.69 -1.96 -8.00
N LYS A 63 6.94 -2.11 -7.64
CA LYS A 63 8.04 -2.11 -8.60
C LYS A 63 7.88 -3.24 -9.61
N SER A 64 7.50 -4.43 -9.14
CA SER A 64 7.29 -5.57 -10.03
C SER A 64 6.11 -5.36 -10.98
N LEU A 65 5.19 -4.48 -10.62
CA LEU A 65 4.04 -4.12 -11.45
C LEU A 65 4.33 -2.94 -12.38
N GLY A 66 5.56 -2.43 -12.37
CA GLY A 66 5.95 -1.30 -13.21
C GLY A 66 5.61 0.06 -12.63
N ILE A 67 5.16 0.12 -11.38
CA ILE A 67 4.88 1.38 -10.70
C ILE A 67 6.15 1.85 -10.04
N LYS A 68 6.66 3.00 -10.49
CA LYS A 68 7.91 3.55 -9.99
C LYS A 68 7.68 4.33 -8.71
N ARG A 69 8.75 4.44 -7.90
CA ARG A 69 8.66 5.21 -6.66
C ARG A 69 8.19 6.64 -6.88
N ARG A 70 8.59 7.26 -7.99
CA ARG A 70 8.16 8.64 -8.31
C ARG A 70 6.65 8.76 -8.56
N ASP A 71 5.99 7.63 -8.89
CA ASP A 71 4.55 7.60 -9.12
C ASP A 71 3.78 7.39 -7.82
N LEU A 72 4.48 7.14 -6.74
CA LEU A 72 3.90 6.88 -5.43
C LEU A 72 3.95 8.16 -4.60
N GLU A 73 2.79 8.72 -4.30
CA GLU A 73 2.71 9.94 -3.51
C GLU A 73 3.11 9.69 -2.06
N ASN A 74 2.45 8.75 -1.42
CA ASN A 74 2.85 8.33 -0.07
C ASN A 74 2.19 7.01 0.31
N ILE A 75 2.70 6.44 1.40
CA ILE A 75 2.12 5.26 2.04
C ILE A 75 1.68 5.72 3.44
N VAL A 76 0.40 5.62 3.71
CA VAL A 76 -0.21 6.07 4.95
C VAL A 76 -0.67 4.87 5.76
N PHE A 77 -0.33 4.84 7.04
CA PHE A 77 -0.85 3.84 7.96
C PHE A 77 -2.02 4.43 8.74
N ALA A 78 -3.16 3.79 8.66
CA ALA A 78 -4.38 4.25 9.31
C ALA A 78 -4.97 3.13 10.17
N MET A 79 -5.66 3.52 11.22
CA MET A 79 -6.35 2.56 12.09
C MET A 79 -7.78 2.38 11.60
N ASP A 80 -8.23 1.14 11.63
CA ASP A 80 -9.61 0.81 11.34
C ASP A 80 -10.37 0.82 12.67
N ASN A 81 -11.29 1.72 12.81
CA ASN A 81 -12.09 1.84 14.03
C ASN A 81 -13.42 1.10 13.90
#